data_173b2d65c4fbf3043cbf676831199a09
#
_entry.id   173b2d65c4fbf3043cbf676831199a09
#
_cell.length_a   1.000
_cell.length_b   1.000
_cell.length_c   1.000
_cell.angle_alpha   90.00
_cell.angle_beta   90.00
_cell.angle_gamma   90.00
#
_symmetry.space_group_name_H-M   'P 1'
#
loop_
_entity.id
_entity.type
_entity.pdbx_description
1 polymer ?
#
loop_
_entity_poly.entity_id
_entity_poly.type
_entity_poly.pdbx_seq_one_letter_code
_entity_poly.pdbx_strand_id
1 'polypeptide(L)'
;MREPRTVLLTWNPNKWEWVRLDEMVEETARLGSCLDQWSIGRSRDIAPGDRFYLIHLGSEPRGIMASGWIMSDPESQPHWDGSERSTLYVDIEYDRLFRPETRVLSLAELQQLAP
;
A
#
# COMPACT_ATOMS: atom_id res chain seq x y z
N MET A 1 -23.37 9.45 -4.33
CA MET A 1 -22.39 8.77 -3.46
C MET A 1 -21.66 7.71 -4.25
N ARG A 2 -20.34 7.74 -4.18
CA ARG A 2 -19.49 6.81 -4.90
C ARG A 2 -19.37 5.49 -4.13
N GLU A 3 -19.48 4.35 -4.82
CA GLU A 3 -19.23 3.07 -4.18
C GLU A 3 -17.72 2.90 -3.90
N PRO A 4 -17.35 2.28 -2.78
CA PRO A 4 -15.95 1.98 -2.50
C PRO A 4 -15.33 1.10 -3.60
N ARG A 5 -14.06 1.36 -3.89
CA ARG A 5 -13.31 0.63 -4.91
C ARG A 5 -12.16 -0.12 -4.28
N THR A 6 -11.59 -1.03 -5.05
CA THR A 6 -10.33 -1.70 -4.70
C THR A 6 -9.21 -1.08 -5.51
N VAL A 7 -8.16 -0.66 -4.81
CA VAL A 7 -7.00 0.01 -5.39
C VAL A 7 -5.79 -0.89 -5.24
N LEU A 8 -4.98 -0.98 -6.29
CA LEU A 8 -3.72 -1.72 -6.22
C LEU A 8 -2.57 -0.71 -6.09
N LEU A 9 -1.82 -0.83 -5.01
CA LEU A 9 -0.58 -0.08 -4.78
C LEU A 9 0.60 -1.02 -5.00
N THR A 10 1.77 -0.48 -5.28
CA THR A 10 2.93 -1.31 -5.56
C THR A 10 4.16 -0.80 -4.83
N TRP A 11 5.03 -1.74 -4.43
CA TRP A 11 6.36 -1.46 -3.91
C TRP A 11 7.40 -2.26 -4.67
N ASN A 12 8.38 -1.55 -5.23
CA ASN A 12 9.52 -2.17 -5.88
C ASN A 12 10.78 -1.83 -5.09
N PRO A 13 11.34 -2.81 -4.32
CA PRO A 13 12.54 -2.56 -3.51
C PRO A 13 13.78 -2.19 -4.33
N ASN A 14 13.77 -2.42 -5.64
CA ASN A 14 14.85 -1.98 -6.51
C ASN A 14 14.82 -0.47 -6.76
N LYS A 15 13.71 0.20 -6.46
CA LYS A 15 13.53 1.63 -6.68
C LYS A 15 13.66 2.46 -5.40
N TRP A 16 13.30 1.90 -4.25
CA TRP A 16 13.48 2.57 -2.96
C TRP A 16 13.46 1.57 -1.82
N GLU A 17 14.19 1.89 -0.75
CA GLU A 17 14.28 1.06 0.44
C GLU A 17 13.21 1.46 1.45
N TRP A 18 12.48 0.48 1.96
CA TRP A 18 11.47 0.72 3.00
C TRP A 18 12.11 0.47 4.37
N VAL A 19 12.75 1.50 4.89
CA VAL A 19 13.58 1.40 6.11
C VAL A 19 12.78 0.96 7.33
N ARG A 20 11.55 1.44 7.48
CA ARG A 20 10.73 1.16 8.65
C ARG A 20 9.83 -0.06 8.51
N LEU A 21 10.01 -0.86 7.47
CA LEU A 21 9.12 -1.98 7.19
C LEU A 21 8.99 -2.93 8.39
N ASP A 22 10.11 -3.32 8.99
CA ASP A 22 10.10 -4.26 10.12
C ASP A 22 9.30 -3.74 11.31
N GLU A 23 9.49 -2.47 11.66
CA GLU A 23 8.73 -1.82 12.74
C GLU A 23 7.24 -1.80 12.43
N MET A 24 6.88 -1.50 11.19
CA MET A 24 5.49 -1.38 10.78
C MET A 24 4.81 -2.75 10.70
N VAL A 25 5.53 -3.77 10.27
CA VAL A 25 5.03 -5.15 10.29
C VAL A 25 4.70 -5.57 11.72
N GLU A 26 5.62 -5.32 12.65
CA GLU A 26 5.42 -5.64 14.06
C GLU A 26 4.26 -4.86 14.68
N GLU A 27 4.17 -3.57 14.39
CA GLU A 27 3.08 -2.72 14.88
C GLU A 27 1.73 -3.23 14.37
N THR A 28 1.64 -3.55 13.09
CA THR A 28 0.39 -4.05 12.49
C THR A 28 -0.03 -5.38 13.10
N ALA A 29 0.93 -6.28 13.34
CA ALA A 29 0.63 -7.56 13.96
C ALA A 29 0.17 -7.39 15.42
N ARG A 30 0.77 -6.46 16.15
CA ARG A 30 0.49 -6.23 17.57
C ARG A 30 -0.81 -5.44 17.79
N LEU A 31 -1.05 -4.41 16.98
CA LEU A 31 -2.17 -3.48 17.17
C LEU A 31 -3.34 -3.73 16.23
N GLY A 32 -3.16 -4.55 15.20
CA GLY A 32 -4.18 -4.79 14.18
C GLY A 32 -4.25 -3.71 13.11
N SER A 33 -3.44 -2.67 13.21
CA SER A 33 -3.39 -1.58 12.23
C SER A 33 -2.09 -0.80 12.33
N CYS A 34 -1.78 -0.07 11.25
CA CYS A 34 -0.65 0.85 11.21
C CYS A 34 -0.97 1.93 10.17
N LEU A 35 -0.67 3.17 10.47
CA LEU A 35 -0.87 4.29 9.56
C LEU A 35 0.36 4.55 8.71
N ASP A 36 0.15 4.98 7.48
CA ASP A 36 1.22 5.33 6.56
C ASP A 36 0.71 6.32 5.52
N GLN A 37 1.61 6.75 4.66
CA GLN A 37 1.29 7.61 3.53
C GLN A 37 1.90 6.99 2.28
N TRP A 38 1.16 7.00 1.17
CA TRP A 38 1.60 6.34 -0.05
C TRP A 38 1.42 7.21 -1.28
N SER A 39 2.42 7.18 -2.15
CA SER A 39 2.38 7.87 -3.43
C SER A 39 1.51 7.10 -4.41
N ILE A 40 0.59 7.79 -5.06
CA ILE A 40 -0.34 7.20 -6.03
C ILE A 40 -0.20 7.77 -7.43
N GLY A 41 0.87 8.53 -7.69
CA GLY A 41 1.09 9.13 -8.99
C GLY A 41 0.13 10.28 -9.26
N ARG A 42 -0.65 10.18 -10.32
CA ARG A 42 -1.55 11.26 -10.74
C ARG A 42 -3.03 10.92 -10.65
N SER A 43 -3.36 9.75 -10.14
CA SER A 43 -4.76 9.33 -10.06
C SER A 43 -5.49 10.10 -8.97
N ARG A 44 -6.62 10.71 -9.34
CA ARG A 44 -7.51 11.37 -8.38
C ARG A 44 -8.79 10.56 -8.13
N ASP A 45 -8.86 9.35 -8.68
CA ASP A 45 -10.03 8.49 -8.58
C ASP A 45 -9.92 7.51 -7.40
N ILE A 46 -9.34 8.00 -6.30
CA ILE A 46 -9.14 7.28 -5.06
C ILE A 46 -9.74 8.14 -3.96
N ALA A 47 -10.48 7.52 -3.05
CA ALA A 47 -11.19 8.24 -1.99
C ALA A 47 -11.16 7.48 -0.68
N PRO A 48 -11.36 8.18 0.46
CA PRO A 48 -11.50 7.51 1.76
C PRO A 48 -12.57 6.43 1.71
N GLY A 49 -12.27 5.29 2.33
CA GLY A 49 -13.14 4.12 2.33
C GLY A 49 -12.84 3.11 1.25
N ASP A 50 -12.00 3.45 0.27
CA ASP A 50 -11.53 2.49 -0.72
C ASP A 50 -10.61 1.47 -0.05
N ARG A 51 -10.70 0.22 -0.50
CA ARG A 51 -9.82 -0.87 -0.07
C ARG A 51 -8.55 -0.84 -0.91
N PHE A 52 -7.37 -1.11 -0.32
CA PHE A 52 -6.17 -1.29 -1.12
C PHE A 52 -5.50 -2.62 -0.84
N TYR A 53 -4.75 -3.08 -1.84
CA TYR A 53 -3.78 -4.16 -1.71
C TYR A 53 -2.44 -3.64 -2.19
N LEU A 54 -1.36 -4.02 -1.48
CA LEU A 54 0.00 -3.61 -1.82
C LEU A 54 0.75 -4.81 -2.39
N ILE A 55 1.27 -4.65 -3.60
CA ILE A 55 1.94 -5.71 -4.33
C ILE A 55 3.44 -5.50 -4.27
N HIS A 56 4.17 -6.54 -3.85
CA HIS A 56 5.63 -6.59 -3.89
C HIS A 56 6.08 -6.91 -5.32
N LEU A 57 6.90 -6.03 -5.89
CA LEU A 57 7.44 -6.17 -7.23
C LEU A 57 8.97 -6.30 -7.17
N GLY A 58 9.59 -6.39 -8.35
CA GLY A 58 11.04 -6.33 -8.52
C GLY A 58 11.72 -7.68 -8.40
N SER A 59 11.62 -8.33 -7.26
CA SER A 59 12.24 -9.63 -7.01
C SER A 59 11.24 -10.60 -6.39
N GLU A 60 11.58 -11.89 -6.45
CA GLU A 60 10.77 -12.89 -5.76
C GLU A 60 10.93 -12.77 -4.24
N PRO A 61 9.88 -13.08 -3.44
CA PRO A 61 8.56 -13.51 -3.91
C PRO A 61 7.69 -12.32 -4.32
N ARG A 62 6.99 -12.45 -5.44
CA ARG A 62 6.02 -11.44 -5.90
C ARG A 62 4.64 -11.80 -5.41
N GLY A 63 3.86 -10.79 -5.07
CA GLY A 63 2.49 -10.98 -4.63
C GLY A 63 2.05 -9.91 -3.65
N ILE A 64 0.91 -10.12 -3.04
CA ILE A 64 0.33 -9.15 -2.13
C ILE A 64 0.96 -9.30 -0.76
N MET A 65 1.59 -8.23 -0.28
CA MET A 65 2.24 -8.19 1.03
C MET A 65 1.45 -7.42 2.09
N ALA A 66 0.46 -6.65 1.67
CA ALA A 66 -0.33 -5.85 2.60
C ALA A 66 -1.72 -5.58 2.06
N SER A 67 -2.62 -5.27 2.98
CA SER A 67 -3.96 -4.77 2.68
C SER A 67 -4.31 -3.68 3.68
N GLY A 68 -5.32 -2.88 3.33
CA GLY A 68 -5.79 -1.82 4.20
C GLY A 68 -6.81 -0.94 3.54
N TRP A 69 -6.90 0.29 4.06
CA TRP A 69 -7.93 1.26 3.67
C TRP A 69 -7.30 2.58 3.29
N ILE A 70 -7.88 3.23 2.27
CA ILE A 70 -7.56 4.61 1.94
C ILE A 70 -8.28 5.50 2.96
N MET A 71 -7.53 6.41 3.58
CA MET A 71 -8.00 7.20 4.71
C MET A 71 -8.17 8.68 4.37
N SER A 72 -7.67 9.15 3.24
CA SER A 72 -7.75 10.56 2.85
C SER A 72 -7.98 10.71 1.36
N ASP A 73 -8.37 11.91 0.96
CA ASP A 73 -8.36 12.29 -0.45
C ASP A 73 -6.91 12.48 -0.93
N PRO A 74 -6.66 12.31 -2.25
CA PRO A 74 -5.31 12.57 -2.78
C PRO A 74 -4.89 14.02 -2.57
N GLU A 75 -3.65 14.19 -2.12
CA GLU A 75 -3.05 15.50 -1.88
C GLU A 75 -1.71 15.58 -2.59
N SER A 76 -1.50 16.71 -3.29
CA SER A 76 -0.26 16.94 -4.02
C SER A 76 0.87 17.29 -3.05
N GLN A 77 2.00 16.61 -3.18
CA GLN A 77 3.21 16.89 -2.41
C GLN A 77 4.43 16.74 -3.30
N PRO A 78 5.57 17.36 -2.94
CA PRO A 78 6.82 17.12 -3.65
C PRO A 78 7.17 15.62 -3.62
N HIS A 79 7.69 15.13 -4.73
CA HIS A 79 8.08 13.72 -4.80
C HIS A 79 9.21 13.43 -3.81
N TRP A 80 9.18 12.26 -3.18
CA TRP A 80 10.14 11.86 -2.14
C TRP A 80 11.60 11.82 -2.62
N ASP A 81 11.82 11.72 -3.94
CA ASP A 81 13.16 11.65 -4.52
C ASP A 81 13.86 13.00 -4.61
N GLY A 82 13.22 14.07 -4.14
CA GLY A 82 13.78 15.42 -4.19
C GLY A 82 13.69 16.10 -5.55
N SER A 83 13.02 15.48 -6.53
CA SER A 83 12.79 16.10 -7.83
C SER A 83 11.82 17.28 -7.71
N GLU A 84 11.80 18.17 -8.72
CA GLU A 84 10.84 19.26 -8.76
C GLU A 84 9.42 18.80 -9.09
N ARG A 85 9.27 17.53 -9.46
CA ARG A 85 7.95 16.97 -9.77
C ARG A 85 7.17 16.74 -8.49
N SER A 86 5.89 17.02 -8.54
CA SER A 86 4.97 16.66 -7.49
C SER A 86 4.22 15.39 -7.86
N THR A 87 3.74 14.68 -6.85
CA THR A 87 2.89 13.50 -7.02
C THR A 87 1.77 13.58 -5.99
N LEU A 88 0.74 12.78 -6.20
CA LEU A 88 -0.35 12.71 -5.25
C LEU A 88 -0.05 11.65 -4.19
N TYR A 89 -0.37 11.96 -2.94
CA TYR A 89 -0.26 11.03 -1.80
C TYR A 89 -1.61 10.85 -1.16
N VAL A 90 -1.82 9.68 -0.58
CA VAL A 90 -2.97 9.40 0.28
C VAL A 90 -2.47 8.87 1.60
N ASP A 91 -3.21 9.15 2.67
CA ASP A 91 -3.05 8.47 3.94
C ASP A 91 -3.71 7.11 3.83
N ILE A 92 -3.06 6.10 4.38
CA ILE A 92 -3.55 4.73 4.37
C ILE A 92 -3.44 4.13 5.76
N GLU A 93 -4.27 3.12 6.02
CA GLU A 93 -4.20 2.32 7.24
C GLU A 93 -4.10 0.86 6.83
N TYR A 94 -3.00 0.20 7.23
CA TYR A 94 -2.85 -1.23 7.03
C TYR A 94 -3.70 -1.98 8.04
N ASP A 95 -4.37 -3.03 7.61
CA ASP A 95 -4.93 -4.04 8.50
C ASP A 95 -4.08 -5.32 8.47
N ARG A 96 -3.28 -5.50 7.43
CA ARG A 96 -2.29 -6.57 7.32
C ARG A 96 -1.06 -6.05 6.61
N LEU A 97 0.10 -6.39 7.14
CA LEU A 97 1.38 -6.04 6.53
C LEU A 97 2.38 -7.13 6.88
N PHE A 98 3.01 -7.71 5.86
CA PHE A 98 3.98 -8.79 6.02
C PHE A 98 5.27 -8.43 5.28
N ARG A 99 6.38 -8.99 5.76
CA ARG A 99 7.60 -9.00 4.94
C ARG A 99 7.38 -9.98 3.79
N PRO A 100 7.77 -9.62 2.56
CA PRO A 100 7.56 -10.53 1.42
C PRO A 100 8.21 -11.90 1.62
N GLU A 101 9.38 -11.95 2.31
CA GLU A 101 10.10 -13.21 2.55
C GLU A 101 9.35 -14.15 3.47
N THR A 102 8.46 -13.63 4.32
CA THR A 102 7.70 -14.46 5.26
C THR A 102 6.34 -14.83 4.72
N ARG A 103 5.70 -13.92 4.00
CA ARG A 103 4.39 -14.20 3.44
C ARG A 103 4.01 -13.19 2.35
N VAL A 104 3.55 -13.72 1.22
CA VAL A 104 2.77 -12.97 0.24
C VAL A 104 1.59 -13.84 -0.17
N LEU A 105 0.49 -13.20 -0.57
CA LEU A 105 -0.67 -13.92 -1.09
C LEU A 105 -0.53 -14.04 -2.60
N SER A 106 -0.78 -15.24 -3.12
CA SER A 106 -0.86 -15.45 -4.55
C SER A 106 -2.17 -14.87 -5.08
N LEU A 107 -2.26 -14.71 -6.39
CA LEU A 107 -3.49 -14.27 -7.03
C LEU A 107 -4.65 -15.23 -6.71
N ALA A 108 -4.37 -16.54 -6.69
CA ALA A 108 -5.39 -17.53 -6.36
C ALA A 108 -5.91 -17.37 -4.93
N GLU A 109 -5.00 -17.14 -3.97
CA GLU A 109 -5.38 -16.90 -2.58
C GLU A 109 -6.20 -15.61 -2.45
N LEU A 110 -5.82 -14.57 -3.20
CA LEU A 110 -6.58 -13.32 -3.23
C LEU A 110 -8.00 -13.53 -3.73
N GLN A 111 -8.16 -14.33 -4.78
CA GLN A 111 -9.49 -14.62 -5.34
C GLN A 111 -10.37 -15.36 -4.34
N GLN A 112 -9.78 -16.16 -3.46
CA GLN A 112 -10.53 -16.84 -2.40
C GLN A 112 -10.94 -15.89 -1.27
N LEU A 113 -10.20 -14.79 -1.07
CA LEU A 113 -10.51 -13.78 -0.05
C LEU A 113 -11.50 -12.74 -0.55
N ALA A 114 -11.62 -12.57 -1.85
CA ALA A 114 -12.54 -11.61 -2.43
C ALA A 114 -13.99 -12.04 -2.20
N PRO A 115 -14.86 -11.12 -1.80
CA PRO A 115 -16.27 -11.42 -1.64
C PRO A 115 -16.96 -11.70 -2.97
#